data_c691721310f204aabf25dc11a3c4c150
#
_entry.id   c691721310f204aabf25dc11a3c4c150
#
_cell.length_a   1.000
_cell.length_b   1.000
_cell.length_c   1.000
_cell.angle_alpha   90.00
_cell.angle_beta   90.00
_cell.angle_gamma   90.00
#
_symmetry.space_group_name_H-M   'P 1'
#
loop_
_entity.id
_entity.type
_entity.pdbx_description
1 polymer ?
#
loop_
_entity_poly.entity_id
_entity_poly.type
_entity_poly.pdbx_seq_one_letter_code
_entity_poly.pdbx_strand_id
1 'polypeptide(L)'
;VDVTGVVIKADDEKRFLLTVAYPAYKADIAVAADGHIDVAPADVVERACWGFMRKGAKLGMWHESGHNPGEVVENYIHRGDPWVIKAADGTEHTIMPGDWLVGIVCSERAWALYKSNAIGGVSPQGGARRQSPSEATLARMRSRTHA
;
A
#
# COMPACT_ATOMS: atom_id res chain seq x y z
N VAL A 1 -5.22 -9.67 4.53
CA VAL A 1 -4.92 -8.38 5.17
C VAL A 1 -5.38 -7.28 4.24
N ASP A 2 -6.43 -6.61 4.62
CA ASP A 2 -6.90 -5.44 3.90
C ASP A 2 -6.10 -4.22 4.37
N VAL A 3 -5.09 -3.87 3.62
CA VAL A 3 -4.37 -2.63 3.82
C VAL A 3 -4.87 -1.64 2.80
N THR A 4 -5.50 -0.57 3.25
CA THR A 4 -5.92 0.51 2.38
C THR A 4 -4.70 1.33 2.03
N GLY A 5 -4.18 1.16 0.82
CA GLY A 5 -3.05 1.94 0.33
C GLY A 5 -3.44 3.41 0.15
N VAL A 6 -2.50 4.29 0.42
CA VAL A 6 -2.70 5.74 0.26
C VAL A 6 -2.17 6.18 -1.09
N VAL A 7 -2.97 6.91 -1.86
CA VAL A 7 -2.52 7.52 -3.11
C VAL A 7 -1.63 8.73 -2.77
N ILE A 8 -0.38 8.67 -3.21
CA ILE A 8 0.62 9.71 -2.95
C ILE A 8 0.90 10.60 -4.17
N LYS A 9 0.64 10.10 -5.37
CA LYS A 9 0.74 10.86 -6.62
C LYS A 9 -0.35 10.46 -7.59
N ALA A 10 -0.82 11.42 -8.37
CA ALA A 10 -1.76 11.20 -9.46
C ALA A 10 -1.36 12.03 -10.69
N ASP A 11 -1.51 11.45 -11.87
CA ASP A 11 -1.29 12.12 -13.15
C ASP A 11 -2.56 11.96 -14.00
N ASP A 12 -3.26 13.06 -14.25
CA ASP A 12 -4.54 13.07 -14.96
C ASP A 12 -4.43 12.58 -16.41
N GLU A 13 -3.39 12.98 -17.12
CA GLU A 13 -3.22 12.61 -18.53
C GLU A 13 -2.99 11.11 -18.71
N LYS A 14 -2.29 10.50 -17.77
CA LYS A 14 -1.93 9.08 -17.81
C LYS A 14 -2.88 8.18 -17.04
N ARG A 15 -3.81 8.74 -16.28
CA ARG A 15 -4.64 8.02 -15.31
C ARG A 15 -3.79 7.20 -14.33
N PHE A 16 -2.66 7.76 -13.97
CA PHE A 16 -1.66 7.11 -13.13
C PHE A 16 -1.86 7.45 -11.66
N LEU A 17 -1.83 6.44 -10.81
CA LEU A 17 -1.81 6.58 -9.35
C LEU A 17 -0.59 5.88 -8.78
N LEU A 18 0.17 6.58 -7.96
CA LEU A 18 1.22 5.96 -7.15
C LEU A 18 0.70 5.82 -5.72
N THR A 19 0.77 4.61 -5.18
CA THR A 19 0.21 4.27 -3.88
C THR A 19 1.24 3.61 -2.99
N VAL A 20 1.10 3.80 -1.67
CA VAL A 20 1.79 2.95 -0.70
C VAL A 20 0.90 1.73 -0.48
N ALA A 21 1.31 0.59 -0.99
CA ALA A 21 0.54 -0.65 -0.83
C ALA A 21 0.64 -1.18 0.60
N TYR A 22 1.84 -1.15 1.19
CA TYR A 22 2.03 -1.52 2.59
C TYR A 22 3.28 -0.86 3.17
N PRO A 23 3.15 -0.13 4.28
CA PRO A 23 4.29 0.45 4.97
C PRO A 23 4.95 -0.58 5.92
N ALA A 24 6.28 -0.62 5.90
CA ALA A 24 7.04 -1.46 6.83
C ALA A 24 7.08 -0.86 8.24
N TYR A 25 7.00 -1.68 9.27
CA TYR A 25 7.12 -1.27 10.67
C TYR A 25 6.11 -0.21 11.14
N LYS A 26 5.04 -0.03 10.42
CA LYS A 26 3.98 0.89 10.79
C LYS A 26 2.73 0.09 11.15
N ALA A 27 2.19 0.32 12.34
CA ALA A 27 0.96 -0.33 12.75
C ALA A 27 -0.18 0.04 11.80
N ASP A 28 -0.93 -0.96 11.37
CA ASP A 28 -2.14 -0.73 10.61
C ASP A 28 -3.20 -0.17 11.58
N ILE A 29 -3.67 1.02 11.30
CA ILE A 29 -4.71 1.67 12.12
C ILE A 29 -6.09 1.06 11.90
N ALA A 30 -6.28 0.30 10.82
CA ALA A 30 -7.48 -0.47 10.62
C ALA A 30 -7.44 -1.69 11.55
N VAL A 31 -8.26 -1.68 12.57
CA VAL A 31 -8.37 -2.81 13.50
C VAL A 31 -8.98 -3.99 12.76
N ALA A 32 -8.27 -5.12 12.76
CA ALA A 32 -8.81 -6.34 12.17
C ALA A 32 -10.09 -6.77 12.91
N ALA A 33 -10.92 -7.60 12.25
CA ALA A 33 -12.19 -8.06 12.81
C ALA A 33 -12.06 -8.77 14.18
N ASP A 34 -10.88 -9.34 14.46
CA ASP A 34 -10.56 -9.99 15.74
C ASP A 34 -9.97 -9.05 16.81
N GLY A 35 -9.88 -7.75 16.52
CA GLY A 35 -9.35 -6.74 17.45
C GLY A 35 -7.84 -6.58 17.44
N HIS A 36 -7.11 -7.31 16.61
CA HIS A 36 -5.66 -7.18 16.50
C HIS A 36 -5.24 -5.98 15.65
N ILE A 37 -4.12 -5.38 15.99
CA ILE A 37 -3.44 -4.37 15.17
C ILE A 37 -2.25 -5.05 14.52
N ASP A 38 -2.22 -5.03 13.19
CA ASP A 38 -1.18 -5.69 12.42
C ASP A 38 0.00 -4.75 12.14
N VAL A 39 1.18 -5.33 12.07
CA VAL A 39 2.41 -4.68 11.64
C VAL A 39 3.23 -5.70 10.88
N ALA A 40 3.96 -5.26 9.86
CA ALA A 40 4.85 -6.14 9.11
C ALA A 40 6.27 -5.58 9.07
N PRO A 41 7.28 -6.41 9.39
CA PRO A 41 8.67 -6.03 9.19
C PRO A 41 9.01 -5.96 7.69
N ALA A 42 10.09 -5.26 7.36
CA ALA A 42 10.46 -4.99 5.97
C ALA A 42 10.66 -6.25 5.12
N ASP A 43 11.21 -7.32 5.68
CA ASP A 43 11.41 -8.57 4.95
C ASP A 43 10.09 -9.26 4.58
N VAL A 44 9.09 -9.16 5.43
CA VAL A 44 7.74 -9.67 5.16
C VAL A 44 7.07 -8.84 4.07
N VAL A 45 7.18 -7.52 4.13
CA VAL A 45 6.64 -6.60 3.11
C VAL A 45 7.31 -6.87 1.75
N GLU A 46 8.62 -7.06 1.72
CA GLU A 46 9.35 -7.38 0.49
C GLU A 46 8.89 -8.69 -0.12
N ARG A 47 8.73 -9.73 0.67
CA ARG A 47 8.21 -11.02 0.18
C ARG A 47 6.80 -10.89 -0.39
N ALA A 48 5.95 -10.10 0.25
CA ALA A 48 4.60 -9.84 -0.24
C ALA A 48 4.62 -9.06 -1.57
N CYS A 49 5.47 -8.06 -1.66
CA CYS A 49 5.67 -7.27 -2.89
C CYS A 49 6.11 -8.16 -4.06
N TRP A 50 7.11 -8.97 -3.86
CA TRP A 50 7.62 -9.86 -4.91
C TRP A 50 6.62 -10.97 -5.24
N GLY A 51 5.94 -11.52 -4.23
CA GLY A 51 4.90 -12.51 -4.43
C GLY A 51 3.73 -11.99 -5.25
N PHE A 52 3.34 -10.75 -5.02
CA PHE A 52 2.30 -10.08 -5.81
C PHE A 52 2.68 -10.01 -7.29
N MET A 53 3.91 -9.61 -7.60
CA MET A 53 4.39 -9.56 -8.98
C MET A 53 4.46 -10.95 -9.61
N ARG A 54 4.98 -11.95 -8.89
CA ARG A 54 5.07 -13.34 -9.39
C ARG A 54 3.72 -13.96 -9.70
N LYS A 55 2.66 -13.54 -9.00
CA LYS A 55 1.28 -14.01 -9.22
C LYS A 55 0.55 -13.25 -10.32
N GLY A 56 1.23 -12.36 -11.03
CA GLY A 56 0.68 -11.61 -12.16
C GLY A 56 0.16 -10.23 -11.83
N ALA A 57 0.43 -9.71 -10.63
CA ALA A 57 0.07 -8.35 -10.21
C ALA A 57 -1.38 -7.98 -10.52
N LYS A 58 -2.31 -8.85 -10.17
CA LYS A 58 -3.74 -8.64 -10.44
C LYS A 58 -4.36 -7.73 -9.39
N LEU A 59 -5.10 -6.75 -9.88
CA LEU A 59 -5.88 -5.84 -9.05
C LEU A 59 -7.35 -6.25 -9.02
N GLY A 60 -8.00 -6.02 -7.88
CA GLY A 60 -9.46 -6.10 -7.75
C GLY A 60 -10.04 -4.72 -7.44
N MET A 61 -11.28 -4.49 -7.85
CA MET A 61 -12.01 -3.28 -7.48
C MET A 61 -13.12 -3.67 -6.51
N TRP A 62 -13.07 -3.14 -5.26
CA TRP A 62 -13.98 -3.47 -4.16
C TRP A 62 -14.12 -4.98 -3.89
N HIS A 63 -13.05 -5.77 -4.14
CA HIS A 63 -13.06 -7.22 -4.02
C HIS A 63 -14.10 -7.93 -4.93
N GLU A 64 -14.63 -7.23 -5.92
CA GLU A 64 -15.55 -7.82 -6.90
C GLU A 64 -14.78 -8.50 -8.03
N SER A 65 -15.17 -9.73 -8.33
CA SER A 65 -14.65 -10.45 -9.50
C SER A 65 -15.27 -9.87 -10.78
N GLY A 66 -14.46 -9.70 -11.82
CA GLY A 66 -14.94 -9.30 -13.15
C GLY A 66 -14.77 -7.82 -13.50
N HIS A 67 -14.32 -6.97 -12.58
CA HIS A 67 -14.01 -5.59 -12.89
C HIS A 67 -12.49 -5.38 -12.90
N ASN A 68 -11.94 -5.00 -14.05
CA ASN A 68 -10.53 -4.67 -14.19
C ASN A 68 -10.32 -3.18 -13.86
N PRO A 69 -9.69 -2.84 -12.72
CA PRO A 69 -9.47 -1.44 -12.34
C PRO A 69 -8.30 -0.79 -13.08
N GLY A 70 -7.50 -1.56 -13.81
CA GLY A 70 -6.33 -1.07 -14.50
C GLY A 70 -5.16 -2.03 -14.46
N GLU A 71 -3.98 -1.52 -14.77
CA GLU A 71 -2.74 -2.29 -14.85
C GLU A 71 -1.73 -1.80 -13.83
N VAL A 72 -1.04 -2.74 -13.18
CA VAL A 72 0.14 -2.43 -12.39
C VAL A 72 1.31 -2.21 -13.32
N VAL A 73 1.87 -1.03 -13.30
CA VAL A 73 3.01 -0.65 -14.14
C VAL A 73 4.29 -0.44 -13.33
N GLU A 74 4.16 -0.24 -12.03
CA GLU A 74 5.29 -0.14 -11.10
C GLU A 74 4.96 -0.93 -9.84
N ASN A 75 5.93 -1.72 -9.37
CA ASN A 75 5.80 -2.52 -8.15
C ASN A 75 7.18 -2.69 -7.54
N TYR A 76 7.46 -2.01 -6.44
CA TYR A 76 8.79 -2.01 -5.87
C TYR A 76 8.80 -1.66 -4.38
N ILE A 77 9.92 -1.98 -3.75
CA ILE A 77 10.25 -1.56 -2.39
C ILE A 77 11.08 -0.28 -2.45
N HIS A 78 10.68 0.73 -1.69
CA HIS A 78 11.50 1.93 -1.53
C HIS A 78 12.78 1.57 -0.77
N ARG A 79 13.94 1.87 -1.34
CA ARG A 79 15.25 1.52 -0.76
C ARG A 79 16.13 2.72 -0.47
N GLY A 80 15.67 3.91 -0.88
CA GLY A 80 16.40 5.15 -0.69
C GLY A 80 16.11 5.84 0.63
N ASP A 81 16.60 7.06 0.76
CA ASP A 81 16.34 7.92 1.91
C ASP A 81 14.83 8.17 2.09
N PRO A 82 14.39 8.54 3.30
CA PRO A 82 13.00 8.90 3.53
C PRO A 82 12.52 9.96 2.54
N TRP A 83 11.34 9.73 1.98
CA TRP A 83 10.73 10.61 1.00
C TRP A 83 9.46 11.23 1.57
N VAL A 84 9.51 12.53 1.84
CA VAL A 84 8.37 13.27 2.36
C VAL A 84 7.58 13.84 1.18
N ILE A 85 6.32 13.46 1.08
CA ILE A 85 5.42 13.96 0.04
C ILE A 85 4.12 14.49 0.63
N LYS A 86 3.58 15.49 -0.05
CA LYS A 86 2.27 16.03 0.26
C LYS A 86 1.26 15.40 -0.70
N ALA A 87 0.30 14.64 -0.17
CA ALA A 87 -0.76 14.03 -0.96
C ALA A 87 -1.73 15.09 -1.50
N ALA A 88 -2.58 14.69 -2.46
CA ALA A 88 -3.55 15.58 -3.08
C ALA A 88 -4.56 16.18 -2.09
N ASP A 89 -4.85 15.48 -1.00
CA ASP A 89 -5.72 15.96 0.08
C ASP A 89 -5.04 16.94 1.05
N GLY A 90 -3.77 17.26 0.82
CA GLY A 90 -2.97 18.17 1.66
C GLY A 90 -2.27 17.49 2.83
N THR A 91 -2.49 16.19 3.08
CA THR A 91 -1.79 15.45 4.13
C THR A 91 -0.36 15.16 3.74
N GLU A 92 0.55 15.17 4.72
CA GLU A 92 1.95 14.84 4.52
C GLU A 92 2.20 13.37 4.86
N HIS A 93 2.90 12.68 3.97
CA HIS A 93 3.28 11.29 4.14
C HIS A 93 4.78 11.12 3.99
N THR A 94 5.38 10.30 4.84
CA THR A 94 6.79 9.95 4.74
C THR A 94 6.93 8.50 4.31
N ILE A 95 7.53 8.30 3.13
CA ILE A 95 7.87 6.98 2.62
C ILE A 95 9.22 6.59 3.17
N MET A 96 9.28 5.48 3.88
CA MET A 96 10.50 4.98 4.51
C MET A 96 11.09 3.81 3.73
N PRO A 97 12.42 3.57 3.86
CA PRO A 97 13.00 2.35 3.30
C PRO A 97 12.27 1.10 3.81
N GLY A 98 11.93 0.21 2.91
CA GLY A 98 11.14 -0.99 3.20
C GLY A 98 9.67 -0.88 2.87
N ASP A 99 9.15 0.30 2.61
CA ASP A 99 7.76 0.50 2.20
C ASP A 99 7.53 -0.03 0.79
N TRP A 100 6.38 -0.66 0.59
CA TRP A 100 5.98 -1.21 -0.70
C TRP A 100 5.13 -0.20 -1.46
N LEU A 101 5.59 0.16 -2.67
CA LEU A 101 4.92 1.10 -3.57
C LEU A 101 4.39 0.39 -4.79
N VAL A 102 3.19 0.78 -5.23
CA VAL A 102 2.54 0.27 -6.43
C VAL A 102 2.05 1.43 -7.27
N GLY A 103 2.48 1.46 -8.53
CA GLY A 103 2.00 2.40 -9.53
C GLY A 103 1.00 1.72 -10.46
N ILE A 104 -0.13 2.36 -10.69
CA ILE A 104 -1.26 1.81 -11.44
C ILE A 104 -1.69 2.78 -12.51
N VAL A 105 -1.86 2.28 -13.75
CA VAL A 105 -2.60 3.00 -14.78
C VAL A 105 -4.04 2.52 -14.72
N CYS A 106 -4.94 3.39 -14.29
CA CYS A 106 -6.33 3.05 -14.08
C CYS A 106 -7.09 2.87 -15.39
N SER A 107 -8.09 1.98 -15.37
CA SER A 107 -9.13 1.97 -16.40
C SER A 107 -9.89 3.30 -16.36
N GLU A 108 -10.61 3.64 -17.43
CA GLU A 108 -11.42 4.86 -17.45
C GLU A 108 -12.45 4.89 -16.31
N ARG A 109 -13.09 3.75 -16.04
CA ARG A 109 -14.06 3.62 -14.96
C ARG A 109 -13.41 3.82 -13.59
N ALA A 110 -12.28 3.16 -13.33
CA ALA A 110 -11.57 3.30 -12.05
C ALA A 110 -11.06 4.73 -11.85
N TRP A 111 -10.58 5.37 -12.90
CA TRP A 111 -10.16 6.76 -12.85
C TRP A 111 -11.31 7.71 -12.50
N ALA A 112 -12.47 7.53 -13.15
CA ALA A 112 -13.66 8.32 -12.84
C ALA A 112 -14.09 8.16 -11.37
N LEU A 113 -14.04 6.93 -10.84
CA LEU A 113 -14.34 6.64 -9.44
C LEU A 113 -13.34 7.29 -8.48
N TYR A 114 -12.06 7.26 -8.81
CA TYR A 114 -11.04 7.97 -8.04
C TYR A 114 -11.29 9.49 -8.04
N LYS A 115 -11.54 10.08 -9.20
CA LYS A 115 -11.81 11.52 -9.32
C LYS A 115 -13.06 11.96 -8.56
N SER A 116 -14.05 11.07 -8.41
CA SER A 116 -15.27 11.35 -7.63
C SER A 116 -15.11 11.02 -6.13
N ASN A 117 -13.92 10.67 -5.67
CA ASN A 117 -13.62 10.21 -4.30
C ASN A 117 -14.35 8.93 -3.88
N ALA A 118 -14.88 8.15 -4.83
CA ALA A 118 -15.52 6.88 -4.54
C ALA A 118 -14.51 5.77 -4.18
N ILE A 119 -13.26 5.90 -4.66
CA ILE A 119 -12.14 5.06 -4.25
C ILE A 119 -10.97 5.96 -3.82
N GLY A 120 -10.34 5.64 -2.71
CA GLY A 120 -9.25 6.45 -2.15
C GLY A 120 -7.88 5.77 -2.16
N GLY A 121 -7.81 4.53 -2.59
CA GLY A 121 -6.57 3.79 -2.58
C GLY A 121 -6.70 2.39 -3.13
N VAL A 122 -5.64 1.61 -2.99
CA VAL A 122 -5.60 0.20 -3.39
C VAL A 122 -5.26 -0.68 -2.19
N SER A 123 -5.80 -1.89 -2.20
CA SER A 123 -5.55 -2.88 -1.16
C SER A 123 -5.00 -4.14 -1.81
N PRO A 124 -3.81 -4.61 -1.40
CA PRO A 124 -3.32 -5.90 -1.84
C PRO A 124 -4.14 -7.01 -1.19
N GLN A 125 -4.46 -8.03 -1.97
CA GLN A 125 -5.14 -9.22 -1.48
C GLN A 125 -4.13 -10.36 -1.30
N GLY A 126 -4.26 -11.10 -0.20
CA GLY A 126 -3.40 -12.24 0.07
C GLY A 126 -3.66 -12.84 1.44
N GLY A 127 -3.08 -14.01 1.65
CA GLY A 127 -3.08 -14.65 2.95
C GLY A 127 -1.82 -14.32 3.73
N ALA A 128 -1.96 -14.22 5.04
CA ALA A 128 -0.82 -14.00 5.93
C ALA A 128 -1.02 -14.79 7.24
N ARG A 129 0.09 -15.11 7.89
CA ARG A 129 0.08 -15.68 9.24
C ARG A 129 0.52 -14.61 10.22
N ARG A 130 -0.22 -14.49 11.31
CA ARG A 130 0.15 -13.62 12.42
C ARG A 130 1.05 -14.35 13.40
N GLN A 131 2.01 -13.63 13.93
CA GLN A 131 2.86 -14.08 15.04
C GLN A 131 3.18 -12.87 15.91
N SER A 132 3.58 -13.12 17.15
CA SER A 132 4.03 -12.06 18.03
C SER A 132 5.25 -11.36 17.44
N PRO A 133 5.28 -10.02 17.43
CA PRO A 133 6.40 -9.27 16.86
C PRO A 133 7.67 -9.50 17.68
N SER A 134 8.81 -9.57 17.00
CA SER A 134 10.12 -9.64 17.64
C SER A 134 10.48 -8.32 18.32
N GLU A 135 11.43 -8.34 19.25
CA GLU A 135 11.97 -7.12 19.87
C GLU A 135 12.52 -6.16 18.81
N ALA A 136 13.18 -6.68 17.78
CA ALA A 136 13.70 -5.87 16.68
C ALA A 136 12.55 -5.17 15.92
N THR A 137 11.47 -5.88 15.66
CA THR A 137 10.29 -5.28 15.01
C THR A 137 9.68 -4.18 15.87
N LEU A 138 9.50 -4.43 17.18
CA LEU A 138 8.96 -3.44 18.10
C LEU A 138 9.84 -2.19 18.18
N ALA A 139 11.17 -2.36 18.20
CA ALA A 139 12.10 -1.24 18.20
C ALA A 139 11.98 -0.38 16.93
N ARG A 140 11.86 -1.02 15.76
CA ARG A 140 11.68 -0.32 14.49
C ARG A 140 10.34 0.40 14.40
N MET A 141 9.28 -0.18 14.97
CA MET A 141 7.98 0.49 15.06
C MET A 141 8.07 1.77 15.88
N ARG A 142 8.70 1.70 17.07
CA ARG A 142 8.90 2.88 17.92
C ARG A 142 9.71 3.97 17.22
N SER A 143 10.78 3.57 16.53
CA SER A 143 11.61 4.50 15.77
C SER A 143 10.80 5.20 14.66
N ARG A 144 9.94 4.48 13.96
CA ARG A 144 9.11 5.06 12.91
C ARG A 144 8.05 6.01 13.44
N THR A 145 7.45 5.70 14.58
CA THR A 145 6.42 6.54 15.20
C THR A 145 6.96 7.89 15.67
N HIS A 146 8.24 7.95 16.01
CA HIS A 146 8.90 9.17 16.52
C HIS A 146 9.78 9.87 15.47
N ALA A 147 9.75 9.39 14.24
CA ALA A 147 10.52 9.99 13.15
C ALA A 147 9.81 11.21 12.54
#